data_18938402e1fc784593f78705d9437c75
#
_entry.id   18938402e1fc784593f78705d9437c75
#
_cell.length_a   1.000
_cell.length_b   1.000
_cell.length_c   1.000
_cell.angle_alpha   90.00
_cell.angle_beta   90.00
_cell.angle_gamma   90.00
#
_symmetry.space_group_name_H-M   'P 1'
#
loop_
_entity.id
_entity.type
_entity.pdbx_description
1 polymer ?
#
loop_
_entity_poly.entity_id
_entity_poly.type
_entity_poly.pdbx_seq_one_letter_code
_entity_poly.pdbx_strand_id
1 'polypeptide(L)'
;TRLFTGSGKQATPMETKNNSPWFLLTGLIIGLAIGLIIALLILPVEHQVALPTELSATAKAEYRLMIARAYQANADLLRAQSRLALLTDPNPVSALTAQAQALLAEGGADADARALAELAEQLEKATP
;
A
#
# COMPACT_ATOMS: atom_id res chain seq x y z
N THR A 1 11.59 -56.85 37.20
CA THR A 1 11.34 -56.35 36.80
C THR A 1 11.26 -55.66 36.67
N ARG A 2 11.30 -55.45 36.82
CA ARG A 2 11.11 -54.66 36.56
C ARG A 2 11.04 -53.86 36.21
N LEU A 3 11.00 -53.94 36.24
CA LEU A 3 10.93 -53.23 35.83
C LEU A 3 10.82 -52.50 35.59
N PHE A 4 10.85 -52.39 35.64
CA PHE A 4 10.63 -51.61 35.21
C PHE A 4 10.47 -50.83 35.05
N THR A 5 10.42 -51.15 35.48
CA THR A 5 10.21 -50.36 35.16
C THR A 5 10.25 -49.52 34.98
N GLY A 6 10.33 -49.48 35.16
CA GLY A 6 10.26 -48.58 34.62
C GLY A 6 10.21 -47.89 34.36
N SER A 7 10.15 -47.70 34.49
CA SER A 7 10.05 -46.92 33.98
C SER A 7 9.98 -46.17 33.62
N GLY A 8 9.96 -46.08 33.69
CA GLY A 8 9.79 -45.31 33.04
C GLY A 8 9.68 -44.61 32.85
N LYS A 9 9.65 -44.37 33.06
CA LYS A 9 9.40 -43.64 32.65
C LYS A 9 9.37 -42.85 32.25
N GLN A 10 9.38 -42.70 32.18
CA GLN A 10 9.28 -42.00 31.59
C GLN A 10 9.37 -41.23 31.20
N ALA A 11 9.53 -41.29 31.35
CA ALA A 11 9.57 -40.60 30.78
C ALA A 11 9.50 -39.89 30.42
N THR A 12 9.51 -39.63 30.51
CA THR A 12 9.45 -38.96 30.03
C THR A 12 9.29 -38.13 29.69
N PRO A 13 9.35 -38.13 29.45
CA PRO A 13 9.49 -37.14 29.13
C PRO A 13 8.93 -36.13 29.28
N MET A 14 8.43 -36.03 29.60
CA MET A 14 7.81 -35.22 29.59
C MET A 14 8.05 -34.18 29.91
N GLU A 15 8.32 -34.01 30.25
CA GLU A 15 8.60 -33.15 30.52
C GLU A 15 8.69 -32.14 29.86
N THR A 16 8.89 -32.18 29.45
CA THR A 16 8.89 -31.27 28.46
C THR A 16 7.74 -30.44 28.48
N LYS A 17 6.70 -30.91 28.72
CA LYS A 17 5.60 -30.16 28.69
C LYS A 17 5.52 -29.18 29.69
N ASN A 18 6.25 -29.29 30.65
CA ASN A 18 6.25 -28.33 31.65
C ASN A 18 6.63 -27.04 31.12
N ASN A 19 7.58 -27.03 30.26
CA ASN A 19 8.08 -25.80 29.76
C ASN A 19 7.19 -25.22 28.71
N SER A 20 6.33 -26.06 28.20
CA SER A 20 5.56 -25.67 27.05
C SER A 20 4.78 -24.39 27.18
N PRO A 21 4.00 -24.18 28.23
CA PRO A 21 3.23 -22.95 28.30
C PRO A 21 4.11 -21.72 28.39
N TRP A 22 5.24 -21.84 29.05
CA TRP A 22 6.14 -20.71 29.18
C TRP A 22 6.80 -20.40 27.86
N PHE A 23 7.26 -21.42 27.14
CA PHE A 23 7.86 -21.22 25.83
C PHE A 23 6.85 -20.71 24.83
N LEU A 24 5.63 -21.19 24.90
CA LEU A 24 4.59 -20.72 24.01
C LEU A 24 4.28 -19.25 24.25
N LEU A 25 4.24 -18.85 25.50
CA LEU A 25 3.98 -17.48 25.84
C LEU A 25 5.11 -16.57 25.32
N THR A 26 6.35 -17.00 25.55
CA THR A 26 7.50 -16.25 25.08
C THR A 26 7.50 -16.13 23.55
N GLY A 27 7.25 -17.25 22.87
CA GLY A 27 7.19 -17.24 21.41
C GLY A 27 6.07 -16.37 20.89
N LEU A 28 4.93 -16.38 21.58
CA LEU A 28 3.80 -15.55 21.18
C LEU A 28 4.14 -14.08 21.28
N ILE A 29 4.78 -13.68 22.39
CA ILE A 29 5.14 -12.29 22.59
C ILE A 29 6.16 -11.84 21.55
N ILE A 30 7.18 -12.65 21.31
CA ILE A 30 8.20 -12.32 20.33
C ILE A 30 7.61 -12.29 18.93
N GLY A 31 6.80 -13.27 18.59
CA GLY A 31 6.17 -13.32 17.29
C GLY A 31 5.25 -12.13 17.06
N LEU A 32 4.49 -11.76 18.08
CA LEU A 32 3.60 -10.62 17.97
C LEU A 32 4.38 -9.33 17.77
N ALA A 33 5.48 -9.17 18.53
CA ALA A 33 6.30 -7.97 18.40
C ALA A 33 6.91 -7.87 17.01
N ILE A 34 7.48 -8.96 16.52
CA ILE A 34 8.09 -8.96 15.20
C ILE A 34 7.04 -8.74 14.12
N GLY A 35 5.91 -9.44 14.24
CA GLY A 35 4.83 -9.29 13.29
C GLY A 35 4.29 -7.88 13.23
N LEU A 36 4.16 -7.24 14.40
CA LEU A 36 3.68 -5.87 14.45
C LEU A 36 4.67 -4.91 13.79
N ILE A 37 5.96 -5.10 14.05
CA ILE A 37 6.97 -4.26 13.44
C ILE A 37 6.94 -4.42 11.92
N ILE A 38 6.86 -5.65 11.43
CA ILE A 38 6.81 -5.90 10.01
C ILE A 38 5.55 -5.28 9.41
N ALA A 39 4.43 -5.44 10.09
CA ALA A 39 3.18 -4.89 9.59
C ALA A 39 3.23 -3.37 9.48
N LEU A 40 3.82 -2.71 10.47
CA LEU A 40 3.91 -1.26 10.44
C LEU A 40 4.88 -0.77 9.38
N LEU A 41 5.93 -1.54 9.09
CA LEU A 41 6.91 -1.14 8.09
C LEU A 41 6.44 -1.41 6.67
N ILE A 42 5.77 -2.54 6.47
CA ILE A 42 5.37 -2.96 5.14
C ILE A 42 4.02 -2.41 4.75
N LEU A 43 3.12 -2.29 5.71
CA LEU A 43 1.80 -1.75 5.46
C LEU A 43 1.72 -0.36 6.03
N PRO A 44 2.10 0.62 5.25
CA PRO A 44 1.95 2.00 5.71
C PRO A 44 0.48 2.19 5.94
N VAL A 45 0.18 2.61 7.11
CA VAL A 45 -1.17 2.70 7.53
C VAL A 45 -1.81 3.89 6.92
N GLU A 46 -2.23 3.71 5.75
CA GLU A 46 -2.87 4.78 5.12
C GLU A 46 -4.27 4.47 4.86
N HIS A 47 -4.93 3.90 5.78
CA HIS A 47 -6.25 3.52 5.52
C HIS A 47 -7.23 4.54 5.95
N GLN A 48 -6.90 5.76 5.71
CA GLN A 48 -7.82 6.75 6.03
C GLN A 48 -8.85 6.77 4.96
N VAL A 49 -10.07 6.68 5.33
CA VAL A 49 -11.13 6.91 4.40
C VAL A 49 -11.28 8.40 4.28
N ALA A 50 -10.26 9.01 3.74
CA ALA A 50 -10.28 10.45 3.59
C ALA A 50 -10.84 10.81 2.23
N LEU A 51 -11.47 11.97 2.14
CA LEU A 51 -11.87 12.50 0.86
C LEU A 51 -10.63 12.82 0.05
N PRO A 52 -10.72 12.76 -1.29
CA PRO A 52 -9.54 13.06 -2.12
C PRO A 52 -8.93 14.42 -1.83
N THR A 53 -9.72 15.38 -1.40
CA THR A 53 -9.23 16.71 -1.07
C THR A 53 -8.30 16.71 0.13
N GLU A 54 -8.39 15.68 0.97
CA GLU A 54 -7.58 15.60 2.18
C GLU A 54 -6.39 14.66 2.03
N LEU A 55 -6.15 14.16 0.84
CA LEU A 55 -5.07 13.22 0.64
C LEU A 55 -3.72 13.91 0.68
N SER A 56 -2.70 13.15 1.09
CA SER A 56 -1.33 13.63 1.04
C SER A 56 -0.89 13.84 -0.40
N ALA A 57 0.25 14.50 -0.58
CA ALA A 57 0.77 14.72 -1.93
C ALA A 57 1.00 13.41 -2.68
N THR A 58 1.52 12.40 -1.98
CA THR A 58 1.76 11.10 -2.60
C THR A 58 0.46 10.43 -3.01
N ALA A 59 -0.54 10.47 -2.13
CA ALA A 59 -1.82 9.85 -2.43
C ALA A 59 -2.51 10.58 -3.57
N LYS A 60 -2.39 11.90 -3.63
CA LYS A 60 -2.94 12.64 -4.75
C LYS A 60 -2.28 12.26 -6.06
N ALA A 61 -0.96 12.05 -6.03
CA ALA A 61 -0.25 11.63 -7.23
C ALA A 61 -0.74 10.27 -7.72
N GLU A 62 -0.94 9.34 -6.81
CA GLU A 62 -1.47 8.03 -7.18
C GLU A 62 -2.89 8.12 -7.72
N TYR A 63 -3.68 8.99 -7.12
CA TYR A 63 -5.05 9.17 -7.59
C TYR A 63 -5.07 9.75 -8.99
N ARG A 64 -4.20 10.73 -9.27
CA ARG A 64 -4.09 11.29 -10.62
C ARG A 64 -3.69 10.23 -11.64
N LEU A 65 -2.77 9.35 -11.24
CA LEU A 65 -2.35 8.29 -12.15
C LEU A 65 -3.49 7.34 -12.46
N MET A 66 -4.30 7.00 -11.43
CA MET A 66 -5.45 6.16 -11.66
C MET A 66 -6.45 6.81 -12.62
N ILE A 67 -6.66 8.10 -12.46
CA ILE A 67 -7.55 8.83 -13.35
C ILE A 67 -7.02 8.82 -14.78
N ALA A 68 -5.71 9.02 -14.93
CA ALA A 68 -5.10 9.03 -16.26
C ALA A 68 -5.21 7.66 -16.93
N ARG A 69 -4.99 6.60 -16.18
CA ARG A 69 -5.13 5.25 -16.73
C ARG A 69 -6.56 4.95 -17.11
N ALA A 70 -7.51 5.38 -16.28
CA ALA A 70 -8.92 5.20 -16.60
C ALA A 70 -9.29 5.98 -17.86
N TYR A 71 -8.76 7.18 -18.00
CA TYR A 71 -9.03 7.97 -19.20
C TYR A 71 -8.49 7.28 -20.45
N GLN A 72 -7.31 6.69 -20.37
CA GLN A 72 -6.79 5.95 -21.51
C GLN A 72 -7.67 4.78 -21.89
N ALA A 73 -8.32 4.17 -20.92
CA ALA A 73 -9.16 3.01 -21.16
C ALA A 73 -10.51 3.41 -21.74
N ASN A 74 -11.09 4.54 -21.33
CA ASN A 74 -12.45 4.87 -21.73
C ASN A 74 -12.60 6.21 -22.45
N ALA A 75 -11.56 7.01 -22.49
CA ALA A 75 -11.56 8.31 -23.19
C ALA A 75 -12.67 9.25 -22.69
N ASP A 76 -13.08 9.13 -21.46
CA ASP A 76 -14.15 9.94 -20.88
C ASP A 76 -13.55 11.14 -20.17
N LEU A 77 -13.36 12.23 -20.92
CA LEU A 77 -12.71 13.41 -20.39
C LEU A 77 -13.54 14.09 -19.31
N LEU A 78 -14.86 14.11 -19.45
CA LEU A 78 -15.71 14.74 -18.45
C LEU A 78 -15.60 14.04 -17.13
N ARG A 79 -15.54 12.72 -17.15
CA ARG A 79 -15.40 11.94 -15.92
C ARG A 79 -14.03 12.20 -15.30
N ALA A 80 -12.99 12.29 -16.14
CA ALA A 80 -11.66 12.58 -15.63
C ALA A 80 -11.62 13.96 -14.99
N GLN A 81 -12.24 14.94 -15.62
CA GLN A 81 -12.30 16.28 -15.05
C GLN A 81 -13.02 16.32 -13.71
N SER A 82 -14.15 15.64 -13.61
CA SER A 82 -14.89 15.66 -12.35
C SER A 82 -14.12 14.97 -11.23
N ARG A 83 -13.36 13.94 -11.56
CA ARG A 83 -12.55 13.28 -10.55
C ARG A 83 -11.35 14.12 -10.14
N LEU A 84 -10.71 14.78 -11.10
CA LEU A 84 -9.59 15.66 -10.78
C LEU A 84 -10.04 16.84 -9.92
N ALA A 85 -11.26 17.31 -10.12
CA ALA A 85 -11.77 18.41 -9.32
C ALA A 85 -11.83 18.07 -7.84
N LEU A 86 -11.98 16.80 -7.51
CA LEU A 86 -12.01 16.37 -6.11
C LEU A 86 -10.68 16.55 -5.41
N LEU A 87 -9.59 16.65 -6.17
CA LEU A 87 -8.27 16.84 -5.58
C LEU A 87 -7.98 18.28 -5.23
N THR A 88 -8.81 19.21 -5.74
CA THR A 88 -8.69 20.65 -5.49
C THR A 88 -7.31 21.21 -5.83
N ASP A 89 -6.66 20.68 -6.87
CA ASP A 89 -5.42 21.25 -7.35
C ASP A 89 -5.70 22.60 -7.98
N PRO A 90 -4.88 23.62 -7.69
CA PRO A 90 -5.09 24.92 -8.31
C PRO A 90 -4.99 24.88 -9.84
N ASN A 91 -4.12 24.02 -10.36
CA ASN A 91 -3.94 23.88 -11.79
C ASN A 91 -3.75 22.40 -12.10
N PRO A 92 -4.81 21.69 -12.44
CA PRO A 92 -4.70 20.24 -12.68
C PRO A 92 -3.76 19.90 -13.84
N VAL A 93 -3.75 20.71 -14.90
CA VAL A 93 -2.89 20.45 -16.04
C VAL A 93 -1.42 20.50 -15.62
N SER A 94 -1.07 21.54 -14.87
CA SER A 94 0.29 21.69 -14.39
C SER A 94 0.68 20.54 -13.45
N ALA A 95 -0.23 20.12 -12.59
CA ALA A 95 0.04 19.02 -11.67
C ALA A 95 0.28 17.72 -12.42
N LEU A 96 -0.52 17.45 -13.44
CA LEU A 96 -0.36 16.24 -14.24
C LEU A 96 0.95 16.26 -15.02
N THR A 97 1.28 17.40 -15.61
CA THR A 97 2.51 17.53 -16.38
C THR A 97 3.74 17.37 -15.50
N ALA A 98 3.73 18.01 -14.35
CA ALA A 98 4.85 17.90 -13.41
C ALA A 98 5.01 16.46 -12.92
N GLN A 99 3.91 15.79 -12.67
CA GLN A 99 3.97 14.41 -12.22
C GLN A 99 4.51 13.49 -13.30
N ALA A 100 4.11 13.72 -14.56
CA ALA A 100 4.62 12.94 -15.68
C ALA A 100 6.13 13.11 -15.82
N GLN A 101 6.60 14.34 -15.70
CA GLN A 101 8.03 14.62 -15.80
C GLN A 101 8.80 14.00 -14.65
N ALA A 102 8.27 14.08 -13.44
CA ALA A 102 8.92 13.49 -12.29
C ALA A 102 9.01 11.97 -12.43
N LEU A 103 7.96 11.36 -12.96
CA LEU A 103 7.95 9.93 -13.15
C LEU A 103 9.02 9.49 -14.14
N LEU A 104 9.18 10.23 -15.23
CA LEU A 104 10.24 9.92 -16.19
C LEU A 104 11.62 10.14 -15.59
N ALA A 105 11.78 11.19 -14.80
CA ALA A 105 13.06 11.48 -14.17
C ALA A 105 13.48 10.42 -13.18
N GLU A 106 12.50 9.79 -12.54
CA GLU A 106 12.77 8.74 -11.56
C GLU A 106 12.91 7.36 -12.17
N GLY A 107 12.79 7.28 -13.48
CA GLY A 107 12.86 6.00 -14.15
C GLY A 107 11.60 5.17 -14.01
N GLY A 108 10.47 5.81 -13.78
CA GLY A 108 9.21 5.12 -13.67
C GLY A 108 8.70 4.63 -15.02
N ALA A 109 7.50 4.07 -15.01
CA ALA A 109 6.95 3.46 -16.21
C ALA A 109 6.61 4.53 -17.26
N ASP A 110 7.14 4.34 -18.46
CA ASP A 110 6.89 5.26 -19.56
C ASP A 110 5.40 5.33 -19.88
N ALA A 111 4.70 4.21 -19.77
CA ALA A 111 3.28 4.18 -20.07
C ALA A 111 2.49 5.07 -19.11
N ASP A 112 2.88 5.08 -17.85
CA ASP A 112 2.20 5.90 -16.85
C ASP A 112 2.47 7.38 -17.10
N ALA A 113 3.73 7.73 -17.41
CA ALA A 113 4.05 9.11 -17.71
C ALA A 113 3.32 9.59 -18.95
N ARG A 114 3.19 8.71 -19.93
CA ARG A 114 2.47 9.06 -21.15
C ARG A 114 0.99 9.26 -20.88
N ALA A 115 0.42 8.41 -20.01
CA ALA A 115 -0.99 8.56 -19.65
C ALA A 115 -1.26 9.90 -18.98
N LEU A 116 -0.40 10.29 -18.05
CA LEU A 116 -0.54 11.59 -17.38
C LEU A 116 -0.39 12.74 -18.35
N ALA A 117 0.60 12.66 -19.23
CA ALA A 117 0.84 13.73 -20.20
C ALA A 117 -0.32 13.86 -21.18
N GLU A 118 -0.85 12.74 -21.62
CA GLU A 118 -1.95 12.76 -22.57
C GLU A 118 -3.20 13.35 -21.93
N LEU A 119 -3.49 13.00 -20.69
CA LEU A 119 -4.63 13.58 -20.01
C LEU A 119 -4.45 15.09 -19.85
N ALA A 120 -3.22 15.52 -19.48
CA ALA A 120 -2.94 16.95 -19.35
C ALA A 120 -3.18 17.67 -20.66
N GLU A 121 -2.74 17.08 -21.77
CA GLU A 121 -2.91 17.70 -23.07
C GLU A 121 -4.38 17.84 -23.44
N GLN A 122 -5.16 16.80 -23.19
CA GLN A 122 -6.57 16.87 -23.52
C GLN A 122 -7.32 17.88 -22.64
N LEU A 123 -6.93 17.98 -21.38
CA LEU A 123 -7.52 18.98 -20.51
C LEU A 123 -7.19 20.39 -20.97
N GLU A 124 -5.95 20.59 -21.41
CA GLU A 124 -5.53 21.89 -21.88
C GLU A 124 -6.32 22.28 -23.12
N LYS A 125 -6.53 21.34 -24.03
CA LYS A 125 -7.31 21.61 -25.24
C LYS A 125 -8.77 21.89 -24.94
N ALA A 126 -9.30 21.29 -23.87
CA ALA A 126 -10.69 21.49 -23.51
C ALA A 126 -10.92 22.79 -22.78
N THR A 127 -9.89 23.43 -22.27
CA THR A 127 -10.01 24.70 -21.56
C THR A 127 -9.99 25.83 -22.56
N PRO A 128 -10.99 26.70 -22.57
CA PRO A 128 -11.06 27.81 -23.53
C PRO A 128 -10.03 28.90 -23.24
#